data_c33b1d48ef4a291673f86bc10455b905
#
_entry.id   c33b1d48ef4a291673f86bc10455b905
#
_cell.length_a   1.000
_cell.length_b   1.000
_cell.length_c   1.000
_cell.angle_alpha   90.00
_cell.angle_beta   90.00
_cell.angle_gamma   90.00
#
_symmetry.space_group_name_H-M   'P 1'
#
loop_
_entity.id
_entity.type
_entity.pdbx_description
1 polymer ?
#
loop_
_entity_poly.entity_id
_entity_poly.type
_entity_poly.pdbx_seq_one_letter_code
_entity_poly.pdbx_strand_id
1 'polypeptide(L)'
;QYVKTLQRNPLFPIFVINELQRAPEHIYHSILKNPGRVEPIVRMRRQMEDEMEKGLLKKLPVYYIATTLISLLVFPMLVRNPFTAVFMEGDTDKYEAFLQERIPFVTDIMIRLLSPDNNTPNKQIPQ
;
A
#
# COMPACT_ATOMS: atom_id res chain seq x y z
N GLN A 1 -6.04 11.46 0.85
CA GLN A 1 -4.90 10.60 0.96
C GLN A 1 -5.14 9.46 1.90
N TYR A 2 -4.72 8.31 1.50
CA TYR A 2 -4.85 7.12 2.30
C TYR A 2 -4.20 7.25 3.66
N VAL A 3 -2.96 7.72 3.67
CA VAL A 3 -2.23 7.79 4.93
C VAL A 3 -2.93 8.70 5.93
N LYS A 4 -3.40 9.85 5.47
CA LYS A 4 -4.09 10.77 6.37
C LYS A 4 -5.40 10.18 6.88
N THR A 5 -6.13 9.50 6.02
CA THR A 5 -7.37 8.86 6.44
C THR A 5 -7.10 7.79 7.48
N LEU A 6 -6.09 6.98 7.27
CA LEU A 6 -5.75 5.92 8.20
C LEU A 6 -5.23 6.47 9.51
N GLN A 7 -4.55 7.62 9.48
CA GLN A 7 -4.10 8.25 10.70
C GLN A 7 -5.26 8.70 11.57
N ARG A 8 -6.31 9.21 10.96
CA ARG A 8 -7.47 9.66 11.71
C ARG A 8 -8.20 8.50 12.36
N ASN A 9 -8.15 7.34 11.74
CA ASN A 9 -8.86 6.16 12.22
C ASN A 9 -7.89 5.00 12.37
N PRO A 10 -7.04 5.03 13.39
CA PRO A 10 -6.01 3.98 13.52
C PRO A 10 -6.59 2.59 13.74
N LEU A 11 -7.83 2.47 14.19
CA LEU A 11 -8.44 1.15 14.37
C LEU A 11 -9.04 0.60 13.09
N PHE A 12 -9.19 1.45 12.08
CA PHE A 12 -9.82 1.00 10.83
C PHE A 12 -9.01 -0.09 10.12
N PRO A 13 -7.69 0.05 9.94
CA PRO A 13 -6.95 -1.03 9.29
C PRO A 13 -6.96 -2.33 10.09
N ILE A 14 -6.97 -2.24 11.41
CA ILE A 14 -7.06 -3.43 12.24
C ILE A 14 -8.40 -4.11 12.03
N PHE A 15 -9.46 -3.33 11.99
CA PHE A 15 -10.79 -3.87 11.76
C PHE A 15 -10.87 -4.59 10.41
N VAL A 16 -10.34 -3.96 9.35
CA VAL A 16 -10.38 -4.56 8.03
C VAL A 16 -9.63 -5.88 8.00
N ILE A 17 -8.45 -5.91 8.60
CA ILE A 17 -7.66 -7.14 8.61
C ILE A 17 -8.35 -8.24 9.41
N ASN A 18 -8.93 -7.88 10.54
CA ASN A 18 -9.66 -8.85 11.34
C ASN A 18 -10.86 -9.41 10.59
N GLU A 19 -11.57 -8.54 9.86
CA GLU A 19 -12.71 -9.00 9.08
C GLU A 19 -12.28 -9.92 7.95
N LEU A 20 -11.18 -9.60 7.30
CA LEU A 20 -10.67 -10.43 6.24
C LEU A 20 -10.28 -11.82 6.74
N GLN A 21 -9.69 -11.88 7.91
CA GLN A 21 -9.27 -13.17 8.46
C GLN A 21 -10.42 -13.97 9.02
N ARG A 22 -11.40 -13.29 9.61
CA ARG A 22 -12.52 -13.97 10.25
C ARG A 22 -13.58 -14.42 9.26
N ALA A 23 -13.88 -13.59 8.29
CA ALA A 23 -14.93 -13.89 7.34
C ALA A 23 -14.59 -13.35 5.95
N PRO A 24 -13.60 -13.95 5.30
CA PRO A 24 -13.22 -13.47 3.97
C PRO A 24 -14.35 -13.56 2.96
N GLU A 25 -15.21 -14.54 3.10
CA GLU A 25 -16.36 -14.68 2.19
C GLU A 25 -17.34 -13.53 2.31
N HIS A 26 -17.43 -12.94 3.50
CA HIS A 26 -18.32 -11.82 3.70
C HIS A 26 -17.92 -10.64 2.82
N ILE A 27 -16.64 -10.36 2.78
CA ILE A 27 -16.11 -9.27 1.94
C ILE A 27 -16.26 -9.63 0.48
N TYR A 28 -15.98 -10.87 0.13
CA TYR A 28 -16.13 -11.33 -1.23
C TYR A 28 -17.57 -11.14 -1.72
N HIS A 29 -18.54 -11.53 -0.90
CA HIS A 29 -19.95 -11.35 -1.26
C HIS A 29 -20.33 -9.89 -1.37
N SER A 30 -19.77 -9.06 -0.50
CA SER A 30 -20.03 -7.63 -0.56
C SER A 30 -19.56 -7.05 -1.88
N ILE A 31 -18.39 -7.48 -2.35
CA ILE A 31 -17.86 -7.03 -3.62
C ILE A 31 -18.74 -7.53 -4.78
N LEU A 32 -19.18 -8.77 -4.72
CA LEU A 32 -20.03 -9.32 -5.77
C LEU A 32 -21.37 -8.59 -5.85
N LYS A 33 -21.92 -8.19 -4.69
CA LYS A 33 -23.17 -7.47 -4.68
C LYS A 33 -23.05 -6.07 -5.24
N ASN A 34 -21.89 -5.47 -5.09
CA ASN A 34 -21.64 -4.10 -5.54
C ASN A 34 -20.38 -4.05 -6.39
N PRO A 35 -20.47 -4.56 -7.63
CA PRO A 35 -19.26 -4.57 -8.48
C PRO A 35 -18.70 -3.18 -8.72
N GLY A 36 -19.53 -2.14 -8.58
CA GLY A 36 -19.04 -0.78 -8.75
C GLY A 36 -17.98 -0.38 -7.76
N ARG A 37 -17.87 -1.11 -6.65
CA ARG A 37 -16.85 -0.79 -5.66
C ARG A 37 -15.44 -1.11 -6.14
N VAL A 38 -15.32 -2.10 -7.00
CA VAL A 38 -14.00 -2.47 -7.52
C VAL A 38 -13.71 -1.85 -8.87
N GLU A 39 -14.68 -1.18 -9.46
CA GLU A 39 -14.49 -0.60 -10.77
C GLU A 39 -13.31 0.39 -10.82
N PRO A 40 -13.17 1.30 -9.84
CA PRO A 40 -12.02 2.21 -9.86
C PRO A 40 -10.68 1.46 -9.76
N ILE A 41 -10.66 0.36 -9.03
CA ILE A 41 -9.44 -0.44 -8.89
C ILE A 41 -9.12 -1.12 -10.21
N VAL A 42 -10.13 -1.68 -10.87
CA VAL A 42 -9.94 -2.32 -12.16
C VAL A 42 -9.44 -1.32 -13.19
N ARG A 43 -10.02 -0.11 -13.17
CA ARG A 43 -9.60 0.95 -14.09
C ARG A 43 -8.16 1.34 -13.85
N MET A 44 -7.77 1.48 -12.60
CA MET A 44 -6.39 1.82 -12.27
C MET A 44 -5.44 0.73 -12.72
N ARG A 45 -5.82 -0.52 -12.53
CA ARG A 45 -4.99 -1.63 -12.96
C ARG A 45 -4.76 -1.58 -14.47
N ARG A 46 -5.83 -1.36 -15.23
CA ARG A 46 -5.71 -1.29 -16.69
C ARG A 46 -4.83 -0.13 -17.11
N GLN A 47 -4.98 1.01 -16.46
CA GLN A 47 -4.16 2.16 -16.79
C GLN A 47 -2.69 1.87 -16.52
N MET A 48 -2.39 1.25 -15.38
CA MET A 48 -1.01 0.92 -15.06
C MET A 48 -0.44 -0.08 -16.06
N GLU A 49 -1.22 -1.10 -16.42
CA GLU A 49 -0.76 -2.08 -17.38
C GLU A 49 -0.50 -1.45 -18.74
N ASP A 50 -1.35 -0.50 -19.13
CA ASP A 50 -1.18 0.22 -20.36
C ASP A 50 0.09 1.05 -20.36
N GLU A 51 0.37 1.72 -19.26
CA GLU A 51 1.58 2.51 -19.14
C GLU A 51 2.83 1.65 -19.09
N MET A 52 2.71 0.46 -18.54
CA MET A 52 3.82 -0.50 -18.59
C MET A 52 4.13 -0.92 -20.02
N GLU A 53 3.09 -1.14 -20.80
CA GLU A 53 3.27 -1.49 -22.21
C GLU A 53 3.95 -0.37 -22.99
N LYS A 54 3.66 0.87 -22.62
CA LYS A 54 4.28 2.01 -23.27
C LYS A 54 5.68 2.32 -22.77
N GLY A 55 6.15 1.57 -21.79
CA GLY A 55 7.47 1.80 -21.22
C GLY A 55 7.55 2.93 -20.26
N LEU A 56 6.42 3.49 -19.84
CA LEU A 56 6.40 4.59 -18.88
C LEU A 56 6.58 4.11 -17.45
N LEU A 57 6.21 2.88 -17.17
CA LEU A 57 6.39 2.27 -15.88
C LEU A 57 7.12 0.95 -16.04
N LYS A 58 7.85 0.58 -15.01
CA LYS A 58 8.50 -0.71 -14.96
C LYS A 58 7.45 -1.81 -15.03
N LYS A 59 7.72 -2.86 -15.77
CA LYS A 59 6.78 -3.96 -15.91
C LYS A 59 6.81 -4.85 -14.68
N LEU A 60 5.75 -4.81 -13.93
CA LEU A 60 5.56 -5.61 -12.72
C LEU A 60 4.10 -6.01 -12.64
N PRO A 61 3.82 -7.20 -12.10
CA PRO A 61 2.41 -7.51 -11.85
C PRO A 61 1.81 -6.47 -10.92
N VAL A 62 0.64 -5.98 -11.26
CA VAL A 62 0.05 -4.88 -10.50
C VAL A 62 -0.23 -5.30 -9.07
N TYR A 63 -0.52 -6.58 -8.83
CA TYR A 63 -0.79 -7.01 -7.45
C TYR A 63 0.45 -6.90 -6.56
N TYR A 64 1.65 -6.98 -7.12
CA TYR A 64 2.85 -6.72 -6.32
C TYR A 64 2.94 -5.26 -5.92
N ILE A 65 2.57 -4.38 -6.85
CA ILE A 65 2.59 -2.95 -6.55
C ILE A 65 1.56 -2.63 -5.48
N ALA A 66 0.36 -3.17 -5.64
CA ALA A 66 -0.72 -2.90 -4.69
C ALA A 66 -0.39 -3.41 -3.30
N THR A 67 0.11 -4.65 -3.21
CA THR A 67 0.41 -5.21 -1.90
C THR A 67 1.58 -4.50 -1.24
N THR A 68 2.57 -4.07 -2.03
CA THR A 68 3.69 -3.33 -1.47
C THR A 68 3.21 -2.01 -0.88
N LEU A 69 2.41 -1.26 -1.64
CA LEU A 69 1.92 0.02 -1.16
C LEU A 69 1.08 -0.14 0.10
N ILE A 70 0.13 -1.08 0.06
CA ILE A 70 -0.75 -1.28 1.20
C ILE A 70 0.06 -1.69 2.43
N SER A 71 1.02 -2.58 2.24
CA SER A 71 1.85 -3.02 3.36
C SER A 71 2.62 -1.86 3.98
N LEU A 72 3.18 -1.00 3.14
CA LEU A 72 3.94 0.14 3.64
C LEU A 72 3.07 1.12 4.40
N LEU A 73 1.81 1.27 3.99
CA LEU A 73 0.91 2.21 4.64
C LEU A 73 0.28 1.64 5.90
N VAL A 74 -0.05 0.36 5.88
CA VAL A 74 -0.90 -0.22 6.93
C VAL A 74 -0.09 -0.80 8.08
N PHE A 75 1.03 -1.43 7.79
CA PHE A 75 1.77 -2.15 8.81
C PHE A 75 2.13 -1.30 10.03
N PRO A 76 2.66 -0.08 9.85
CA PRO A 76 3.00 0.73 11.04
C PRO A 76 1.80 0.99 11.93
N MET A 77 0.61 1.07 11.33
CA MET A 77 -0.59 1.33 12.11
C MET A 77 -1.05 0.10 12.87
N LEU A 78 -0.84 -1.08 12.28
CA LEU A 78 -1.20 -2.30 12.95
C LEU A 78 -0.38 -2.54 14.21
N VAL A 79 0.89 -2.17 14.15
CA VAL A 79 1.81 -2.42 15.27
C VAL A 79 2.09 -1.15 16.05
N ARG A 80 1.16 -0.21 16.02
CA ARG A 80 1.36 1.10 16.62
C ARG A 80 1.87 1.03 18.06
N ASN A 81 1.19 0.28 18.89
CA ASN A 81 1.53 0.26 20.31
C ASN A 81 2.89 -0.39 20.58
N PRO A 82 3.14 -1.63 20.13
CA PRO A 82 4.47 -2.20 20.37
C PRO A 82 5.57 -1.42 19.67
N PHE A 83 5.30 -0.88 18.50
CA PHE A 83 6.29 -0.09 17.77
C PHE A 83 6.67 1.15 18.56
N THR A 84 5.66 1.87 19.06
CA THR A 84 5.89 3.08 19.82
C THR A 84 6.69 2.76 21.10
N ALA A 85 6.33 1.68 21.75
CA ALA A 85 7.01 1.30 22.98
C ALA A 85 8.48 0.98 22.74
N VAL A 86 8.78 0.24 21.69
CA VAL A 86 10.13 -0.26 21.45
C VAL A 86 11.01 0.79 20.79
N PHE A 87 10.49 1.46 19.76
CA PHE A 87 11.33 2.34 18.96
C PHE A 87 11.20 3.82 19.32
N MET A 88 10.10 4.20 19.96
CA MET A 88 9.85 5.59 20.30
C MET A 88 9.84 5.82 21.82
N GLU A 89 10.20 4.80 22.57
CA GLU A 89 10.24 4.90 24.03
C GLU A 89 8.91 5.37 24.62
N GLY A 90 7.83 4.96 24.00
CA GLY A 90 6.49 5.30 24.45
C GLY A 90 5.99 6.68 24.06
N ASP A 91 6.78 7.42 23.28
CA ASP A 91 6.43 8.78 22.90
C ASP A 91 5.47 8.76 21.71
N THR A 92 4.19 9.01 21.97
CA THR A 92 3.18 8.97 20.92
C THR A 92 3.31 10.14 19.95
N ASP A 93 3.84 11.28 20.40
CA ASP A 93 4.07 12.40 19.49
C ASP A 93 5.15 12.06 18.47
N LYS A 94 6.17 11.36 18.90
CA LYS A 94 7.18 10.87 17.97
C LYS A 94 6.58 9.94 16.94
N TYR A 95 5.67 9.08 17.36
CA TYR A 95 5.03 8.15 16.44
C TYR A 95 4.20 8.91 15.41
N GLU A 96 3.46 9.94 15.85
CA GLU A 96 2.67 10.72 14.91
C GLU A 96 3.55 11.45 13.90
N ALA A 97 4.67 11.99 14.37
CA ALA A 97 5.62 12.62 13.46
C ALA A 97 6.18 11.61 12.47
N PHE A 98 6.47 10.42 12.94
CA PHE A 98 6.96 9.34 12.08
C PHE A 98 5.97 9.03 10.97
N LEU A 99 4.67 8.96 11.29
CA LEU A 99 3.67 8.69 10.28
C LEU A 99 3.63 9.79 9.23
N GLN A 100 3.76 11.05 9.64
CA GLN A 100 3.77 12.16 8.69
C GLN A 100 5.00 12.12 7.79
N GLU A 101 6.14 11.81 8.36
CA GLU A 101 7.38 11.76 7.61
C GLU A 101 7.43 10.58 6.65
N ARG A 102 6.62 9.56 6.92
CA ARG A 102 6.57 8.41 6.03
C ARG A 102 5.95 8.74 4.69
N ILE A 103 5.11 9.78 4.61
CA ILE A 103 4.41 10.07 3.36
C ILE A 103 5.41 10.29 2.21
N PRO A 104 6.37 11.20 2.31
CA PRO A 104 7.34 11.35 1.24
C PRO A 104 8.28 10.13 1.13
N PHE A 105 8.55 9.46 2.23
CA PHE A 105 9.41 8.28 2.21
C PHE A 105 8.78 7.15 1.40
N VAL A 106 7.51 6.86 1.67
CA VAL A 106 6.79 5.81 0.93
C VAL A 106 6.62 6.22 -0.53
N THR A 107 6.31 7.49 -0.76
CA THR A 107 6.17 7.99 -2.12
C THR A 107 7.46 7.77 -2.91
N ASP A 108 8.60 8.07 -2.31
CA ASP A 108 9.87 7.88 -2.97
C ASP A 108 10.15 6.41 -3.27
N ILE A 109 9.82 5.53 -2.34
CA ILE A 109 9.97 4.09 -2.58
C ILE A 109 9.14 3.66 -3.77
N MET A 110 7.88 4.11 -3.83
CA MET A 110 7.01 3.70 -4.92
C MET A 110 7.48 4.26 -6.26
N ILE A 111 7.98 5.48 -6.27
CA ILE A 111 8.51 6.07 -7.50
C ILE A 111 9.69 5.26 -7.99
N ARG A 112 10.60 4.89 -7.10
CA ARG A 112 11.75 4.10 -7.49
C ARG A 112 11.36 2.72 -7.98
N LEU A 113 10.38 2.11 -7.32
CA LEU A 113 9.91 0.80 -7.73
C LEU A 113 9.32 0.84 -9.13
N LEU A 114 8.57 1.89 -9.44
CA LEU A 114 7.83 1.98 -10.69
C LEU A 114 8.62 2.59 -11.83
N SER A 115 9.75 3.19 -11.56
CA SER A 115 10.53 3.83 -12.61
C SER A 115 11.12 2.82 -13.55
N PRO A 116 11.07 3.10 -14.86
CA PRO A 116 11.65 2.19 -15.84
C PRO A 116 13.15 2.07 -15.65
N ASP A 117 13.65 0.92 -15.98
CA ASP A 117 15.06 0.62 -15.85
C ASP A 117 15.77 0.96 -17.17
N ASN A 118 16.09 2.23 -17.37
CA ASN A 118 16.58 2.71 -18.65
C ASN A 118 18.04 2.53 -18.88
N ASN A 119 18.81 2.59 -17.81
CA ASN A 119 20.24 2.79 -17.95
C ASN A 119 21.05 1.54 -17.84
N THR A 120 20.43 0.45 -17.55
CA THR A 120 21.16 -0.79 -17.33
C THR A 120 20.44 -1.90 -18.02
N PRO A 121 20.49 -1.86 -19.35
CA PRO A 121 19.72 -2.84 -20.10
C PRO A 121 20.09 -4.26 -19.76
N ASN A 122 21.32 -4.48 -19.41
CA ASN A 122 21.74 -5.82 -19.07
C ASN A 122 21.73 -6.07 -17.58
N LYS A 123 21.19 -5.17 -16.84
CA LYS A 123 21.12 -5.36 -15.42
C LYS A 123 20.14 -6.48 -15.15
N GLN A 124 20.66 -7.60 -14.94
CA GLN A 124 19.82 -8.74 -14.76
C GLN A 124 19.41 -8.85 -13.35
N ILE A 125 18.20 -8.52 -13.07
CA ILE A 125 17.66 -8.76 -11.77
C ILE A 125 17.07 -10.13 -11.78
N PRO A 126 17.63 -11.05 -11.04
CA PRO A 126 17.08 -12.41 -11.00
C PRO A 126 15.62 -12.36 -10.60
N GLN A 127 14.81 -13.02 -11.36
CA GLN A 127 13.37 -12.98 -11.12
C GLN A 127 12.91 -14.18 -10.36
#